data_08cdc253a7bbcece7c89d00850620d6e
#
_entry.id   08cdc253a7bbcece7c89d00850620d6e
#
_cell.length_a   1.000
_cell.length_b   1.000
_cell.length_c   1.000
_cell.angle_alpha   90.00
_cell.angle_beta   90.00
_cell.angle_gamma   90.00
#
_symmetry.space_group_name_H-M   'P 1'
#
loop_
_entity.id
_entity.type
_entity.pdbx_description
1 polymer ?
#
loop_
_entity_poly.entity_id
_entity_poly.type
_entity_poly.pdbx_seq_one_letter_code
_entity_poly.pdbx_strand_id
1 'polypeptide(L)'
;MEYRRIFDTIPEQFDRFRPRYSPELFKFLIESAGIGPGVQVLELGPGTGQATEPILDTGCDYCAIELGENFCGVMKRKFGKRPNFSIVHGDFITHDFGEKRFDVICSAATIQWI
;
A
#
# COMPACT_ATOMS: atom_id res chain seq x y z
N MET A 1 -1.03 -19.31 13.46
CA MET A 1 -0.78 -18.58 12.20
C MET A 1 -1.29 -17.16 12.30
N GLU A 2 -0.51 -16.22 11.86
CA GLU A 2 -0.97 -14.83 11.79
C GLU A 2 -1.91 -14.63 10.61
N TYR A 3 -3.08 -14.07 10.85
CA TYR A 3 -4.05 -13.77 9.78
C TYR A 3 -3.47 -12.84 8.72
N ARG A 4 -2.57 -11.94 9.12
CA ARG A 4 -1.91 -11.01 8.19
C ARG A 4 -1.13 -11.71 7.08
N ARG A 5 -0.72 -12.96 7.29
CA ARG A 5 0.08 -13.73 6.32
C ARG A 5 -0.74 -14.72 5.50
N ILE A 6 -1.97 -15.02 5.92
CA ILE A 6 -2.75 -16.08 5.27
C ILE A 6 -3.05 -15.76 3.80
N PHE A 7 -3.29 -14.50 3.47
CA PHE A 7 -3.59 -14.08 2.12
C PHE A 7 -2.35 -13.98 1.22
N ASP A 8 -1.15 -13.94 1.81
CA ASP A 8 0.10 -13.90 1.04
C ASP A 8 0.34 -15.21 0.28
N THR A 9 -0.28 -16.30 0.70
CA THR A 9 -0.14 -17.59 0.02
C THR A 9 -0.91 -17.66 -1.30
N ILE A 10 -1.89 -16.76 -1.51
CA ILE A 10 -2.76 -16.76 -2.68
C ILE A 10 -2.96 -15.33 -3.23
N PRO A 11 -1.87 -14.54 -3.47
CA PRO A 11 -2.02 -13.12 -3.76
C PRO A 11 -2.82 -12.83 -5.03
N GLU A 12 -2.69 -13.63 -6.07
CA GLU A 12 -3.40 -13.39 -7.33
C GLU A 12 -4.88 -13.71 -7.23
N GLN A 13 -5.24 -14.80 -6.53
CA GLN A 13 -6.63 -15.11 -6.25
C GLN A 13 -7.26 -14.05 -5.35
N PHE A 14 -6.53 -13.62 -4.33
CA PHE A 14 -7.00 -12.58 -3.43
C PHE A 14 -7.28 -11.27 -4.18
N ASP A 15 -6.37 -10.87 -5.07
CA ASP A 15 -6.55 -9.68 -5.89
C ASP A 15 -7.79 -9.77 -6.77
N ARG A 16 -8.02 -10.95 -7.37
CA ARG A 16 -9.15 -11.18 -8.28
C ARG A 16 -10.50 -11.13 -7.57
N PHE A 17 -10.60 -11.71 -6.38
CA PHE A 17 -11.87 -11.84 -5.66
C PHE A 17 -12.15 -10.71 -4.69
N ARG A 18 -11.13 -9.93 -4.33
CA ARG A 18 -11.29 -8.82 -3.41
C ARG A 18 -12.15 -7.73 -4.04
N PRO A 19 -13.15 -7.17 -3.29
CA PRO A 19 -13.91 -6.03 -3.79
C PRO A 19 -13.00 -4.84 -4.12
N ARG A 20 -13.27 -4.21 -5.24
CA ARG A 20 -12.55 -3.00 -5.65
C ARG A 20 -13.25 -1.77 -5.09
N TYR A 21 -12.47 -0.80 -4.68
CA TYR A 21 -13.00 0.50 -4.26
C TYR A 21 -13.37 1.32 -5.48
N SER A 22 -14.41 2.16 -5.34
CA SER A 22 -14.83 3.02 -6.44
C SER A 22 -13.82 4.15 -6.68
N PRO A 23 -13.69 4.62 -7.94
CA PRO A 23 -12.84 5.79 -8.23
C PRO A 23 -13.25 7.03 -7.45
N GLU A 24 -14.55 7.23 -7.25
CA GLU A 24 -15.08 8.37 -6.51
C GLU A 24 -14.66 8.36 -5.06
N LEU A 25 -14.64 7.18 -4.43
CA LEU A 25 -14.17 7.05 -3.05
C LEU A 25 -12.70 7.44 -2.95
N PHE A 26 -11.85 6.95 -3.84
CA PHE A 26 -10.43 7.29 -3.83
C PHE A 26 -10.20 8.77 -4.09
N LYS A 27 -10.93 9.36 -5.01
CA LYS A 27 -10.84 10.80 -5.27
C LYS A 27 -11.16 11.59 -4.01
N PHE A 28 -12.23 11.23 -3.32
CA PHE A 28 -12.61 11.87 -2.06
C PHE A 28 -11.53 11.76 -1.00
N LEU A 29 -10.97 10.55 -0.82
CA LEU A 29 -9.94 10.30 0.19
C LEU A 29 -8.65 11.06 -0.13
N ILE A 30 -8.23 11.06 -1.39
CA ILE A 30 -7.04 11.76 -1.85
C ILE A 30 -7.17 13.26 -1.61
N GLU A 31 -8.30 13.85 -2.02
CA GLU A 31 -8.56 15.28 -1.81
C GLU A 31 -8.62 15.64 -0.33
N SER A 32 -9.31 14.82 0.47
CA SER A 32 -9.46 15.06 1.91
C SER A 32 -8.13 14.98 2.65
N ALA A 33 -7.23 14.09 2.25
CA ALA A 33 -5.93 13.92 2.86
C ALA A 33 -4.86 14.84 2.28
N GLY A 34 -5.16 15.55 1.19
CA GLY A 34 -4.21 16.45 0.55
C GLY A 34 -3.07 15.74 -0.16
N ILE A 35 -3.31 14.53 -0.69
CA ILE A 35 -2.26 13.74 -1.34
C ILE A 35 -1.97 14.29 -2.73
N GLY A 36 -0.69 14.52 -3.01
CA GLY A 36 -0.24 15.04 -4.29
C GLY A 36 1.27 15.18 -4.35
N PRO A 37 1.81 15.86 -5.36
CA PRO A 37 3.26 16.03 -5.49
C PRO A 37 3.87 16.67 -4.23
N GLY A 38 5.00 16.12 -3.79
CA GLY A 38 5.71 16.60 -2.59
C GLY A 38 5.21 16.03 -1.27
N VAL A 39 4.12 15.28 -1.30
CA VAL A 39 3.57 14.65 -0.09
C VAL A 39 4.18 13.26 0.08
N GLN A 40 4.62 12.95 1.29
CA GLN A 40 5.19 11.65 1.65
C GLN A 40 4.10 10.75 2.18
N VAL A 41 3.80 9.65 1.48
CA VAL A 41 2.72 8.73 1.82
C VAL A 41 3.28 7.36 2.19
N LEU A 42 2.80 6.81 3.30
CA LEU A 42 3.08 5.42 3.68
C LEU A 42 1.76 4.63 3.62
N GLU A 43 1.75 3.55 2.86
CA GLU A 43 0.63 2.61 2.85
C GLU A 43 1.01 1.35 3.62
N LEU A 44 0.19 0.99 4.61
CA LEU A 44 0.38 -0.19 5.44
C LEU A 44 -0.37 -1.37 4.80
N GLY A 45 0.36 -2.43 4.49
CA GLY A 45 -0.23 -3.66 3.99
C GLY A 45 -1.01 -3.50 2.70
N PRO A 46 -0.39 -3.02 1.61
CA PRO A 46 -1.09 -2.78 0.35
C PRO A 46 -1.66 -4.04 -0.30
N GLY A 47 -1.20 -5.22 0.10
CA GLY A 47 -1.62 -6.48 -0.51
C GLY A 47 -1.21 -6.53 -1.97
N THR A 48 -2.19 -6.58 -2.88
CA THR A 48 -1.95 -6.59 -4.32
C THR A 48 -2.10 -5.21 -4.98
N GLY A 49 -2.25 -4.16 -4.16
CA GLY A 49 -2.17 -2.78 -4.65
C GLY A 49 -3.48 -2.16 -5.09
N GLN A 50 -4.62 -2.56 -4.50
CA GLN A 50 -5.92 -2.02 -4.88
C GLN A 50 -6.02 -0.51 -4.71
N ALA A 51 -5.40 0.02 -3.65
CA ALA A 51 -5.39 1.46 -3.37
C ALA A 51 -4.16 2.16 -3.94
N THR A 52 -3.13 1.40 -4.32
CA THR A 52 -1.81 1.94 -4.64
C THR A 52 -1.80 2.78 -5.92
N GLU A 53 -2.42 2.29 -7.00
CA GLU A 53 -2.39 2.99 -8.29
C GLU A 53 -3.00 4.39 -8.21
N PRO A 54 -4.20 4.57 -7.64
CA PRO A 54 -4.76 5.92 -7.50
C PRO A 54 -3.86 6.85 -6.68
N ILE A 55 -3.22 6.33 -5.64
CA ILE A 55 -2.32 7.13 -4.80
C ILE A 55 -1.07 7.51 -5.59
N LEU A 56 -0.45 6.55 -6.28
CA LEU A 56 0.75 6.81 -7.10
C LEU A 56 0.47 7.82 -8.21
N ASP A 57 -0.71 7.75 -8.81
CA ASP A 57 -1.09 8.64 -9.93
C ASP A 57 -1.18 10.10 -9.50
N THR A 58 -1.24 10.39 -8.21
CA THR A 58 -1.20 11.77 -7.71
C THR A 58 0.17 12.42 -7.85
N GLY A 59 1.22 11.64 -8.07
CA GLY A 59 2.60 12.15 -8.11
C GLY A 59 3.25 12.28 -6.74
N CYS A 60 2.63 11.78 -5.68
CA CYS A 60 3.22 11.79 -4.34
C CYS A 60 4.44 10.87 -4.25
N ASP A 61 5.25 11.05 -3.22
CA ASP A 61 6.30 10.08 -2.86
C ASP A 61 5.66 8.96 -2.06
N TYR A 62 5.62 7.79 -2.66
CA TYR A 62 4.90 6.65 -2.09
C TYR A 62 5.87 5.61 -1.55
N CYS A 63 5.58 5.15 -0.34
CA CYS A 63 6.26 4.00 0.26
C CYS A 63 5.20 3.06 0.81
N ALA A 64 5.37 1.77 0.55
CA ALA A 64 4.55 0.74 1.16
C ALA A 64 5.37 -0.10 2.11
N ILE A 65 4.75 -0.65 3.13
CA ILE A 65 5.34 -1.71 3.93
C ILE A 65 4.38 -2.89 3.95
N GLU A 66 4.88 -4.06 3.55
CA GLU A 66 4.07 -5.26 3.37
C GLU A 66 4.74 -6.44 4.06
N LEU A 67 3.96 -7.14 4.88
CA LEU A 67 4.43 -8.31 5.63
C LEU A 67 4.62 -9.53 4.73
N GLY A 68 3.77 -9.70 3.71
CA GLY A 68 3.77 -10.87 2.84
C GLY A 68 4.80 -10.77 1.72
N GLU A 69 5.72 -11.73 1.64
CA GLU A 69 6.74 -11.77 0.60
C GLU A 69 6.14 -11.85 -0.81
N ASN A 70 5.11 -12.68 -0.97
CA ASN A 70 4.45 -12.84 -2.27
C ASN A 70 3.71 -11.56 -2.70
N PHE A 71 3.08 -10.87 -1.77
CA PHE A 71 2.46 -9.57 -2.04
C PHE A 71 3.49 -8.52 -2.43
N CYS A 72 4.66 -8.52 -1.78
CA CYS A 72 5.75 -7.63 -2.18
C CYS A 72 6.18 -7.89 -3.62
N GLY A 73 6.26 -9.15 -4.02
CA GLY A 73 6.58 -9.54 -5.39
C GLY A 73 5.57 -9.03 -6.39
N VAL A 74 4.27 -9.16 -6.07
CA VAL A 74 3.19 -8.65 -6.93
C VAL A 74 3.29 -7.14 -7.08
N MET A 75 3.50 -6.42 -5.97
CA MET A 75 3.63 -4.96 -5.98
C MET A 75 4.81 -4.50 -6.83
N LYS A 76 5.95 -5.15 -6.70
CA LYS A 76 7.13 -4.82 -7.49
C LYS A 76 6.91 -5.05 -8.98
N ARG A 77 6.20 -6.10 -9.36
CA ARG A 77 5.85 -6.36 -10.76
C ARG A 77 4.92 -5.29 -11.32
N LYS A 78 3.93 -4.85 -10.52
CA LYS A 78 2.95 -3.85 -10.96
C LYS A 78 3.53 -2.44 -11.03
N PHE A 79 4.31 -2.04 -10.03
CA PHE A 79 4.65 -0.63 -9.81
C PHE A 79 6.14 -0.34 -9.72
N GLY A 80 7.00 -1.35 -9.74
CA GLY A 80 8.43 -1.19 -9.47
C GLY A 80 9.17 -0.28 -10.45
N LYS A 81 8.62 -0.02 -11.63
CA LYS A 81 9.23 0.90 -12.61
C LYS A 81 8.82 2.36 -12.38
N ARG A 82 7.87 2.62 -11.51
CA ARG A 82 7.42 3.99 -11.20
C ARG A 82 8.48 4.66 -10.32
N PRO A 83 8.96 5.86 -10.68
CA PRO A 83 10.05 6.51 -9.92
C PRO A 83 9.64 6.95 -8.52
N ASN A 84 8.34 7.16 -8.29
CA ASN A 84 7.81 7.59 -7.00
C ASN A 84 7.34 6.42 -6.11
N PHE A 85 7.65 5.18 -6.49
CA PHE A 85 7.24 3.97 -5.77
C PHE A 85 8.41 3.36 -5.02
N SER A 86 8.18 2.98 -3.76
CA SER A 86 9.09 2.12 -3.01
C SER A 86 8.29 1.18 -2.11
N ILE A 87 8.87 0.05 -1.77
CA ILE A 87 8.23 -0.93 -0.90
C ILE A 87 9.25 -1.59 0.02
N VAL A 88 8.84 -1.78 1.27
CA VAL A 88 9.60 -2.48 2.29
C VAL A 88 8.88 -3.80 2.59
N HIS A 89 9.63 -4.90 2.57
CA HIS A 89 9.14 -6.19 3.06
C HIS A 89 9.39 -6.24 4.58
N GLY A 90 8.36 -6.10 5.37
CA GLY A 90 8.50 -6.07 6.81
C GLY A 90 7.18 -5.87 7.54
N ASP A 91 7.28 -5.80 8.85
CA ASP A 91 6.15 -5.54 9.74
C ASP A 91 6.20 -4.09 10.20
N PHE A 92 5.16 -3.30 9.91
CA PHE A 92 5.15 -1.88 10.24
C PHE A 92 5.18 -1.63 11.76
N ILE A 93 4.81 -2.62 12.57
CA ILE A 93 4.85 -2.50 14.04
C ILE A 93 6.29 -2.46 14.54
N THR A 94 7.18 -3.22 13.88
CA THR A 94 8.57 -3.41 14.33
C THR A 94 9.60 -2.75 13.43
N HIS A 95 9.20 -2.33 12.21
CA HIS A 95 10.15 -1.77 11.26
C HIS A 95 10.61 -0.38 11.69
N ASP A 96 11.92 -0.15 11.61
CA ASP A 96 12.53 1.14 11.90
C ASP A 96 12.71 1.90 10.59
N PHE A 97 11.97 2.99 10.42
CA PHE A 97 12.10 3.88 9.27
C PHE A 97 13.20 4.93 9.45
N GLY A 98 13.91 4.90 10.58
CA GLY A 98 14.94 5.88 10.88
C GLY A 98 14.33 7.27 11.12
N GLU A 99 14.90 8.28 10.44
CA GLU A 99 14.43 9.65 10.56
C GLU A 99 13.38 10.02 9.50
N LYS A 100 13.01 9.10 8.65
CA LYS A 100 12.02 9.36 7.61
C LYS A 100 10.66 9.68 8.21
N ARG A 101 10.02 10.72 7.70
CA ARG A 101 8.71 11.15 8.14
C ARG A 101 7.71 11.04 7.00
N PHE A 102 6.47 10.74 7.36
CA PHE A 102 5.37 10.64 6.40
C PHE A 102 4.31 11.68 6.74
N ASP A 103 3.78 12.31 5.69
CA ASP A 103 2.70 13.28 5.85
C ASP A 103 1.34 12.58 5.98
N VAL A 104 1.19 11.45 5.30
CA VAL A 104 -0.05 10.67 5.30
C VAL A 104 0.30 9.20 5.48
N ILE A 105 -0.43 8.53 6.37
CA ILE A 105 -0.33 7.08 6.57
C ILE A 105 -1.71 6.50 6.34
N CYS A 106 -1.81 5.53 5.43
CA CYS A 106 -3.09 4.94 5.07
C CYS A 106 -3.02 3.41 5.04
N SER A 107 -4.20 2.80 5.16
CA SER A 107 -4.36 1.37 5.01
C SER A 107 -5.76 1.09 4.51
N ALA A 108 -5.88 0.38 3.39
CA ALA A 108 -7.17 0.11 2.79
C ALA A 108 -7.87 -1.10 3.41
N ALA A 109 -7.11 -2.14 3.75
CA ALA A 109 -7.71 -3.41 4.14
C ALA A 109 -6.99 -4.15 5.26
N THR A 110 -5.83 -3.69 5.68
CA THR A 110 -4.96 -4.45 6.58
C THR A 110 -5.29 -4.22 8.06
N ILE A 111 -5.81 -3.07 8.39
CA ILE A 111 -5.98 -2.66 9.79
C ILE A 111 -6.86 -3.63 10.58
N GLN A 112 -7.81 -4.27 9.94
CA GLN A 112 -8.68 -5.25 10.57
C GLN A 112 -7.95 -6.54 10.99
N TRP A 113 -6.73 -6.75 10.47
CA TRP A 113 -5.92 -7.94 10.71
C TRP A 113 -4.82 -7.73 11.75
N ILE A 114 -4.74 -6.55 12.30
CA ILE A 114 -3.71 -6.19 13.28
C ILE A 114 -4.15 -6.51 14.74
#